data_386bcca33741b0dc5124c3e9fc1c6464
#
_entry.id   386bcca33741b0dc5124c3e9fc1c6464
#
_cell.length_a   1.000
_cell.length_b   1.000
_cell.length_c   1.000
_cell.angle_alpha   90.00
_cell.angle_beta   90.00
_cell.angle_gamma   90.00
#
_symmetry.space_group_name_H-M   'P 1'
#
loop_
_entity.id
_entity.type
_entity.pdbx_description
1 polymer ?
#
loop_
_entity_poly.entity_id
_entity_poly.type
_entity_poly.pdbx_seq_one_letter_code
_entity_poly.pdbx_strand_id
1 'polypeptide(L)'
;MEANPLLENRDEELADAVEAYYQELSGKEAYAEAYDGIAIYTKDGKAKGSRILYVRYNMKIRGIYTEVPGLETLYAVKDKDGKFDIQAEISDEQIQTIIEEVSAQTDVQELFAQVEADYEQALGSDAMLAQAVEDLKNAASH
;
A
#
# COMPACT_ATOMS: atom_id res chain seq x y z
N MET A 1 -11.91 12.32 20.87
CA MET A 1 -10.97 12.80 19.86
C MET A 1 -9.85 11.78 19.69
N GLU A 2 -9.61 11.36 18.48
CA GLU A 2 -8.54 10.41 18.21
C GLU A 2 -7.19 11.09 18.23
N ALA A 3 -6.26 10.51 19.01
CA ALA A 3 -4.91 11.07 19.15
C ALA A 3 -4.05 10.88 17.90
N ASN A 4 -4.43 9.97 17.02
CA ASN A 4 -3.66 9.66 15.82
C ASN A 4 -4.61 9.32 14.65
N PRO A 5 -5.30 10.32 14.10
CA PRO A 5 -6.27 10.07 13.03
C PRO A 5 -5.61 9.67 11.71
N LEU A 6 -6.34 8.87 10.92
CA LEU A 6 -5.91 8.54 9.57
C LEU A 6 -6.12 9.77 8.69
N LEU A 7 -5.04 10.25 8.09
CA LEU A 7 -5.06 11.46 7.27
C LEU A 7 -4.65 11.14 5.84
N GLU A 8 -5.29 11.80 4.88
CA GLU A 8 -4.83 11.76 3.50
C GLU A 8 -3.53 12.58 3.41
N ASN A 9 -2.53 12.02 2.73
CA ASN A 9 -1.24 12.68 2.64
C ASN A 9 -1.29 13.96 1.82
N ARG A 10 -0.67 15.03 2.34
CA ARG A 10 -0.53 16.30 1.63
C ARG A 10 0.94 16.72 1.48
N ASP A 11 1.86 15.86 1.90
CA ASP A 11 3.29 16.11 1.80
C ASP A 11 3.80 15.63 0.43
N GLU A 12 4.24 16.55 -0.41
CA GLU A 12 4.71 16.24 -1.76
C GLU A 12 5.98 15.40 -1.75
N GLU A 13 6.86 15.61 -0.79
CA GLU A 13 8.08 14.81 -0.68
C GLU A 13 7.78 13.35 -0.39
N LEU A 14 6.79 13.11 0.48
CA LEU A 14 6.35 11.76 0.78
C LEU A 14 5.69 11.13 -0.45
N ALA A 15 4.84 11.89 -1.15
CA ALA A 15 4.19 11.41 -2.37
C ALA A 15 5.23 11.01 -3.43
N ASP A 16 6.26 11.84 -3.62
CA ASP A 16 7.33 11.55 -4.59
C ASP A 16 8.10 10.29 -4.21
N ALA A 17 8.38 10.11 -2.92
CA ALA A 17 9.08 8.92 -2.43
C ALA A 17 8.26 7.65 -2.66
N VAL A 18 6.95 7.71 -2.42
CA VAL A 18 6.05 6.59 -2.64
C VAL A 18 5.92 6.27 -4.12
N GLU A 19 5.79 7.29 -4.98
CA GLU A 19 5.74 7.07 -6.42
C GLU A 19 7.02 6.40 -6.94
N ALA A 20 8.17 6.84 -6.46
CA ALA A 20 9.46 6.23 -6.83
C ALA A 20 9.52 4.77 -6.39
N TYR A 21 9.01 4.47 -5.19
CA TYR A 21 8.93 3.10 -4.68
C TYR A 21 8.12 2.21 -5.63
N TYR A 22 6.94 2.66 -6.07
CA TYR A 22 6.09 1.85 -6.95
C TYR A 22 6.62 1.75 -8.37
N GLN A 23 7.31 2.77 -8.88
CA GLN A 23 7.97 2.68 -10.17
C GLN A 23 9.06 1.63 -10.15
N GLU A 24 9.85 1.59 -9.09
CA GLU A 24 10.88 0.57 -8.92
C GLU A 24 10.27 -0.82 -8.79
N LEU A 25 9.17 -0.93 -8.03
CA LEU A 25 8.47 -2.20 -7.84
C LEU A 25 7.92 -2.74 -9.15
N SER A 26 7.31 -1.88 -9.98
CA SER A 26 6.78 -2.32 -11.27
C SER A 26 7.89 -2.80 -12.22
N GLY A 27 9.08 -2.24 -12.09
CA GLY A 27 10.23 -2.69 -12.86
C GLY A 27 10.76 -4.06 -12.44
N LYS A 28 10.51 -4.46 -11.19
CA LYS A 28 10.97 -5.75 -10.66
C LYS A 28 9.98 -6.87 -10.87
N GLU A 29 8.70 -6.57 -10.95
CA GLU A 29 7.65 -7.58 -11.04
C GLU A 29 7.17 -7.74 -12.47
N ALA A 30 7.42 -8.92 -13.04
CA ALA A 30 7.15 -9.18 -14.46
C ALA A 30 5.66 -9.09 -14.81
N TYR A 31 4.77 -9.39 -13.87
CA TYR A 31 3.33 -9.40 -14.11
C TYR A 31 2.70 -8.01 -14.03
N ALA A 32 3.33 -7.07 -13.35
CA ALA A 32 2.77 -5.73 -13.15
C ALA A 32 3.27 -4.78 -14.23
N GLU A 33 2.33 -4.26 -15.01
CA GLU A 33 2.65 -3.24 -16.02
C GLU A 33 2.78 -1.87 -15.40
N ALA A 34 1.88 -1.54 -14.46
CA ALA A 34 1.88 -0.24 -13.80
C ALA A 34 1.10 -0.29 -12.49
N TYR A 35 1.38 0.67 -11.62
CA TYR A 35 0.60 0.97 -10.43
C TYR A 35 0.06 2.38 -10.59
N ASP A 36 -1.26 2.50 -10.68
CA ASP A 36 -1.93 3.78 -10.95
C ASP A 36 -2.85 4.16 -9.79
N GLY A 37 -3.34 5.38 -9.82
CA GLY A 37 -4.34 5.86 -8.86
C GLY A 37 -3.86 5.80 -7.42
N ILE A 38 -2.58 6.07 -7.19
CA ILE A 38 -1.98 5.96 -5.87
C ILE A 38 -2.57 7.00 -4.93
N ALA A 39 -3.15 6.54 -3.82
CA ALA A 39 -3.67 7.38 -2.75
C ALA A 39 -2.98 6.98 -1.45
N ILE A 40 -2.43 7.95 -0.75
CA ILE A 40 -1.60 7.71 0.43
C ILE A 40 -2.32 8.22 1.67
N TYR A 41 -2.53 7.35 2.64
CA TYR A 41 -3.09 7.69 3.94
C TYR A 41 -2.02 7.45 4.99
N THR A 42 -1.94 8.33 5.98
CA THR A 42 -0.87 8.29 6.97
C THR A 42 -1.40 8.29 8.39
N LYS A 43 -0.65 7.61 9.26
CA LYS A 43 -0.75 7.76 10.71
C LYS A 43 0.64 8.02 11.25
N ASP A 44 0.73 8.75 12.35
CA ASP A 44 2.04 9.01 12.96
C ASP A 44 2.64 7.71 13.47
N GLY A 45 3.93 7.53 13.23
CA GLY A 45 4.72 6.49 13.86
C GLY A 45 5.16 6.93 15.24
N LYS A 46 5.77 6.04 15.99
CA LYS A 46 6.21 6.34 17.35
C LYS A 46 7.44 7.25 17.38
N ALA A 47 8.39 7.01 16.48
CA ALA A 47 9.59 7.83 16.38
C ALA A 47 9.30 9.14 15.67
N LYS A 48 9.97 10.21 16.07
CA LYS A 48 9.84 11.51 15.43
C LYS A 48 10.24 11.40 13.96
N GLY A 49 9.41 11.92 13.07
CA GLY A 49 9.65 11.87 11.63
C GLY A 49 9.28 10.55 10.98
N SER A 50 8.71 9.61 11.74
CA SER A 50 8.24 8.36 11.18
C SER A 50 6.74 8.39 10.93
N ARG A 51 6.31 7.66 9.92
CA ARG A 51 4.89 7.54 9.56
C ARG A 51 4.57 6.15 9.12
N ILE A 52 3.37 5.70 9.47
CA ILE A 52 2.82 4.46 8.95
C ILE A 52 1.96 4.85 7.75
N LEU A 53 2.19 4.23 6.61
CA LEU A 53 1.52 4.54 5.36
C LEU A 53 0.58 3.41 4.98
N TYR A 54 -0.62 3.79 4.56
CA TYR A 54 -1.58 2.88 3.94
C TYR A 54 -1.80 3.39 2.54
N VAL A 55 -1.22 2.69 1.57
CA VAL A 55 -1.20 3.14 0.18
C VAL A 55 -2.18 2.30 -0.63
N ARG A 56 -3.20 2.97 -1.15
CA ARG A 56 -4.14 2.36 -2.09
C ARG A 56 -3.62 2.60 -3.49
N TYR A 57 -3.70 1.58 -4.33
CA TYR A 57 -3.27 1.65 -5.72
C TYR A 57 -4.17 0.80 -6.59
N ASN A 58 -4.10 1.03 -7.90
CA ASN A 58 -4.70 0.14 -8.88
C ASN A 58 -3.56 -0.46 -9.70
N MET A 59 -3.44 -1.77 -9.66
CA MET A 59 -2.38 -2.48 -10.36
C MET A 59 -2.89 -2.94 -11.73
N LYS A 60 -2.14 -2.59 -12.78
CA LYS A 60 -2.41 -3.08 -14.13
C LYS A 60 -1.59 -4.34 -14.35
N ILE A 61 -2.26 -5.45 -14.55
CA ILE A 61 -1.60 -6.72 -14.88
C ILE A 61 -1.42 -6.77 -16.40
N ARG A 62 -0.24 -7.20 -16.83
CA ARG A 62 0.06 -7.28 -18.28
C ARG A 62 -0.96 -8.15 -19.02
N GLY A 63 -1.55 -7.58 -20.06
CA GLY A 63 -2.54 -8.27 -20.88
C GLY A 63 -3.94 -8.29 -20.34
N ILE A 64 -4.19 -7.70 -19.17
CA ILE A 64 -5.52 -7.64 -18.54
C ILE A 64 -6.00 -6.21 -18.52
N TYR A 65 -7.20 -5.97 -19.07
CA TYR A 65 -7.76 -4.62 -19.19
C TYR A 65 -8.14 -4.00 -17.84
N THR A 66 -8.82 -4.76 -17.00
CA THR A 66 -9.32 -4.26 -15.72
C THR A 66 -8.20 -4.21 -14.69
N GLU A 67 -8.01 -3.04 -14.08
CA GLU A 67 -7.05 -2.88 -13.00
C GLU A 67 -7.56 -3.49 -11.71
N VAL A 68 -6.65 -4.00 -10.87
CA VAL A 68 -7.02 -4.58 -9.59
C VAL A 68 -6.60 -3.63 -8.46
N PRO A 69 -7.56 -3.20 -7.60
CA PRO A 69 -7.20 -2.36 -6.46
C PRO A 69 -6.49 -3.15 -5.37
N GLY A 70 -5.57 -2.50 -4.71
CA GLY A 70 -4.84 -3.09 -3.59
C GLY A 70 -4.52 -2.05 -2.54
N LEU A 71 -4.08 -2.52 -1.38
CA LEU A 71 -3.67 -1.67 -0.28
C LEU A 71 -2.42 -2.28 0.34
N GLU A 72 -1.40 -1.47 0.48
CA GLU A 72 -0.14 -1.90 1.09
C GLU A 72 0.17 -1.03 2.30
N THR A 73 0.63 -1.67 3.38
CA THR A 73 1.08 -0.97 4.57
C THR A 73 2.59 -0.80 4.48
N LEU A 74 3.05 0.43 4.53
CA LEU A 74 4.45 0.78 4.44
C LEU A 74 4.85 1.61 5.66
N TYR A 75 6.15 1.70 5.91
CA TYR A 75 6.70 2.52 6.96
C TYR A 75 7.66 3.52 6.35
N ALA A 76 7.53 4.80 6.70
CA ALA A 76 8.36 5.85 6.17
C ALA A 76 9.12 6.52 7.31
N VAL A 77 10.43 6.68 7.12
CA VAL A 77 11.29 7.38 8.07
C VAL A 77 11.99 8.50 7.34
N LYS A 78 11.97 9.68 7.94
CA LYS A 78 12.67 10.83 7.40
C LYS A 78 14.13 10.76 7.80
N ASP A 79 15.05 10.82 6.83
CA ASP A 79 16.48 10.82 7.11
C ASP A 79 16.96 12.22 7.52
N LYS A 80 18.23 12.35 7.82
CA LYS A 80 18.82 13.62 8.25
C LYS A 80 18.81 14.71 7.17
N ASP A 81 18.65 14.31 5.91
CA ASP A 81 18.54 15.24 4.78
C ASP A 81 17.10 15.65 4.50
N GLY A 82 16.16 15.16 5.30
CA GLY A 82 14.73 15.44 5.14
C GLY A 82 14.05 14.59 4.09
N LYS A 83 14.69 13.55 3.58
CA LYS A 83 14.11 12.65 2.60
C LYS A 83 13.49 11.43 3.27
N PHE A 84 12.40 10.94 2.69
CA PHE A 84 11.74 9.75 3.21
C PHE A 84 12.35 8.47 2.66
N ASP A 85 12.60 7.54 3.57
CA ASP A 85 12.97 6.17 3.22
C ASP A 85 11.74 5.30 3.39
N ILE A 86 11.30 4.66 2.31
CA ILE A 86 10.08 3.85 2.30
C ILE A 86 10.47 2.38 2.52
N GLN A 87 9.90 1.77 3.56
CA GLN A 87 10.23 0.41 3.96
C GLN A 87 8.98 -0.47 3.88
N ALA A 88 9.04 -1.54 3.09
CA ALA A 88 7.97 -2.53 2.99
C ALA A 88 8.17 -3.67 3.98
N GLU A 89 9.42 -4.00 4.26
CA GLU A 89 9.77 -5.07 5.20
C GLU A 89 10.39 -4.46 6.45
N ILE A 90 9.78 -4.73 7.60
CA ILE A 90 10.20 -4.18 8.88
C ILE A 90 10.72 -5.31 9.74
N SER A 91 12.00 -5.28 10.07
CA SER A 91 12.63 -6.30 10.92
C SER A 91 12.59 -5.94 12.41
N ASP A 92 12.37 -4.67 12.76
CA ASP A 92 12.31 -4.23 14.15
C ASP A 92 10.97 -4.65 14.76
N GLU A 93 11.02 -5.50 15.79
CA GLU A 93 9.82 -6.05 16.43
C GLU A 93 8.97 -4.98 17.10
N GLN A 94 9.58 -3.93 17.64
CA GLN A 94 8.84 -2.84 18.27
C GLN A 94 8.04 -2.05 17.23
N ILE A 95 8.63 -1.81 16.07
CA ILE A 95 7.95 -1.12 14.98
C ILE A 95 6.83 -1.99 14.43
N GLN A 96 7.07 -3.29 14.26
CA GLN A 96 6.03 -4.22 13.82
C GLN A 96 4.82 -4.19 14.75
N THR A 97 5.07 -4.20 16.07
CA THR A 97 4.01 -4.16 17.07
C THR A 97 3.19 -2.88 16.97
N ILE A 98 3.86 -1.73 16.79
CA ILE A 98 3.19 -0.45 16.63
C ILE A 98 2.32 -0.44 15.38
N ILE A 99 2.84 -0.95 14.28
CA ILE A 99 2.09 -1.03 13.01
C ILE A 99 0.85 -1.90 13.20
N GLU A 100 0.97 -3.04 13.88
CA GLU A 100 -0.16 -3.91 14.15
C GLU A 100 -1.22 -3.23 15.01
N GLU A 101 -0.80 -2.54 16.09
CA GLU A 101 -1.72 -1.85 16.97
C GLU A 101 -2.45 -0.72 16.26
N VAL A 102 -1.72 0.09 15.50
CA VAL A 102 -2.30 1.21 14.75
C VAL A 102 -3.22 0.69 13.66
N SER A 103 -2.82 -0.38 12.97
CA SER A 103 -3.63 -0.96 11.89
C SER A 103 -4.94 -1.58 12.39
N ALA A 104 -5.01 -1.92 13.68
CA ALA A 104 -6.24 -2.45 14.27
C ALA A 104 -7.27 -1.36 14.61
N GLN A 105 -6.90 -0.08 14.49
CA GLN A 105 -7.83 1.02 14.76
C GLN A 105 -8.95 1.07 13.72
N THR A 106 -10.10 1.56 14.15
CA THR A 106 -11.33 1.51 13.36
C THR A 106 -11.21 2.18 11.99
N ASP A 107 -10.61 3.36 11.92
CA ASP A 107 -10.47 4.09 10.66
C ASP A 107 -9.61 3.34 9.64
N VAL A 108 -8.56 2.67 10.09
CA VAL A 108 -7.72 1.85 9.22
C VAL A 108 -8.49 0.60 8.76
N GLN A 109 -9.23 -0.04 9.67
CA GLN A 109 -10.01 -1.22 9.33
C GLN A 109 -11.11 -0.90 8.32
N GLU A 110 -11.71 0.29 8.41
CA GLU A 110 -12.69 0.76 7.43
C GLU A 110 -12.05 0.93 6.05
N LEU A 111 -10.82 1.46 6.00
CA LEU A 111 -10.08 1.59 4.75
C LEU A 111 -9.80 0.21 4.14
N PHE A 112 -9.33 -0.74 4.93
CA PHE A 112 -9.09 -2.11 4.46
C PHE A 112 -10.37 -2.73 3.90
N ALA A 113 -11.49 -2.57 4.60
CA ALA A 113 -12.77 -3.15 4.17
C ALA A 113 -13.23 -2.54 2.84
N GLN A 114 -13.03 -1.24 2.66
CA GLN A 114 -13.41 -0.57 1.42
C GLN A 114 -12.59 -1.07 0.24
N VAL A 115 -11.28 -1.19 0.42
CA VAL A 115 -10.40 -1.67 -0.66
C VAL A 115 -10.70 -3.13 -0.97
N GLU A 116 -10.95 -3.96 0.04
CA GLU A 116 -11.31 -5.36 -0.17
C GLU A 116 -12.62 -5.49 -0.96
N ALA A 117 -13.62 -4.67 -0.66
CA ALA A 117 -14.88 -4.66 -1.40
C ALA A 117 -14.64 -4.27 -2.86
N ASP A 118 -13.82 -3.26 -3.11
CA ASP A 118 -13.49 -2.82 -4.46
C ASP A 118 -12.70 -3.90 -5.21
N TYR A 119 -11.81 -4.60 -4.53
CA TYR A 119 -11.04 -5.71 -5.07
C TYR A 119 -11.98 -6.83 -5.53
N GLU A 120 -12.91 -7.24 -4.68
CA GLU A 120 -13.86 -8.30 -5.02
C GLU A 120 -14.79 -7.89 -6.16
N GLN A 121 -15.19 -6.62 -6.20
CA GLN A 121 -16.00 -6.10 -7.29
C GLN A 121 -15.24 -6.16 -8.63
N ALA A 122 -13.96 -5.80 -8.62
CA ALA A 122 -13.14 -5.87 -9.82
C ALA A 122 -13.02 -7.30 -10.34
N LEU A 123 -12.78 -8.27 -9.45
CA LEU A 123 -12.70 -9.68 -9.83
C LEU A 123 -14.02 -10.20 -10.36
N GLY A 124 -15.12 -9.76 -9.78
CA GLY A 124 -16.46 -10.18 -10.21
C GLY A 124 -16.87 -9.59 -11.55
N SER A 125 -16.24 -8.48 -11.96
CA SER A 125 -16.59 -7.80 -13.22
C SER A 125 -15.76 -8.29 -14.42
N ASP A 126 -14.69 -9.03 -14.19
CA ASP A 126 -13.79 -9.44 -15.27
C ASP A 126 -13.20 -10.82 -14.97
N ALA A 127 -13.69 -11.83 -15.69
CA ALA A 127 -13.27 -13.21 -15.48
C ALA A 127 -11.78 -13.44 -15.82
N MET A 128 -11.24 -12.69 -16.78
CA MET A 128 -9.83 -12.78 -17.10
C MET A 128 -8.96 -12.24 -15.97
N LEU A 129 -9.41 -11.16 -15.33
CA LEU A 129 -8.73 -10.62 -14.16
C LEU A 129 -8.76 -11.62 -13.01
N ALA A 130 -9.93 -12.20 -12.73
CA ALA A 130 -10.08 -13.19 -11.65
C ALA A 130 -9.14 -14.37 -11.85
N GLN A 131 -9.03 -14.87 -13.08
CA GLN A 131 -8.14 -15.98 -13.39
C GLN A 131 -6.67 -15.58 -13.24
N ALA A 132 -6.31 -14.39 -13.73
CA ALA A 132 -4.94 -13.89 -13.63
C ALA A 132 -4.50 -13.74 -12.17
N VAL A 133 -5.38 -13.20 -11.30
CA VAL A 133 -5.08 -13.05 -9.88
C VAL A 133 -4.90 -14.41 -9.22
N GLU A 134 -5.77 -15.37 -9.54
CA GLU A 134 -5.64 -16.72 -8.99
C GLU A 134 -4.34 -17.39 -9.42
N ASP A 135 -3.95 -17.22 -10.67
CA ASP A 135 -2.69 -17.75 -11.19
C ASP A 135 -1.49 -17.15 -10.43
N LEU A 136 -1.52 -15.86 -10.16
CA LEU A 136 -0.47 -15.20 -9.38
C LEU A 136 -0.40 -15.72 -7.95
N LYS A 137 -1.53 -15.94 -7.31
CA LYS A 137 -1.58 -16.51 -5.95
C LYS A 137 -1.01 -17.92 -5.92
N ASN A 138 -1.34 -18.72 -6.91
CA ASN A 138 -0.84 -20.09 -7.02
C ASN A 138 0.67 -20.11 -7.25
N ALA A 139 1.18 -19.22 -8.08
CA ALA A 139 2.62 -19.09 -8.32
C ALA A 139 3.35 -18.67 -7.05
N ALA A 140 2.77 -17.77 -6.26
CA ALA A 140 3.38 -17.30 -5.02
C ALA A 140 3.36 -18.35 -3.92
N SER A 141 2.50 -19.37 -4.02
CA SER A 141 2.39 -20.44 -3.03
C SER A 141 3.43 -21.56 -3.18
N HIS A 142 4.21 -21.53 -4.25
CA HIS A 142 5.21 -22.58 -4.55
C HIS A 142 6.62 -22.18 -4.22
#